data_da9dcd270b86e4398bb77c23a3ed017e
#
_entry.id   da9dcd270b86e4398bb77c23a3ed017e
#
_cell.length_a   1.000
_cell.length_b   1.000
_cell.length_c   1.000
_cell.angle_alpha   90.00
_cell.angle_beta   90.00
_cell.angle_gamma   90.00
#
_symmetry.space_group_name_H-M   'P 1'
#
loop_
_entity.id
_entity.type
_entity.pdbx_description
1 polymer ?
#
loop_
_entity_poly.entity_id
_entity_poly.type
_entity_poly.pdbx_seq_one_letter_code
_entity_poly.pdbx_strand_id
1 'polypeptide(L)'
;IWAYTPGYSENPQSSLLYMIDRLMEWDHTQESRYLSLEECLPLQQLNKLVGDGHRVMLFGAAFGWLDLIERHERENEPLSLPREVSIMETGGMKTFRRAISRVDLFERLVQGFNCAPEQLHTEYGMTECLSQAYTSKGLWLESPDWMKIVVVDPDQPNKVLESGQEGQIGIVDLANIYSCSFMLTGDRGVQDKEGRFQVLGRWEPTSLRGCNFLMEQDG
;
A
#
# COMPACT_ATOMS: atom_id res chain seq x y z
N ILE A 1 7.61 -9.83 9.42
CA ILE A 1 6.52 -9.36 8.53
C ILE A 1 5.35 -10.34 8.62
N TRP A 2 4.14 -9.81 8.81
CA TRP A 2 2.90 -10.57 8.74
C TRP A 2 2.08 -10.05 7.57
N ALA A 3 1.90 -10.86 6.52
CA ALA A 3 1.22 -10.44 5.30
C ALA A 3 -0.22 -10.96 5.27
N TYR A 4 -1.17 -10.05 5.20
CA TYR A 4 -2.60 -10.31 4.98
C TYR A 4 -2.89 -10.23 3.47
N THR A 5 -2.35 -11.21 2.74
CA THR A 5 -2.44 -11.37 1.29
C THR A 5 -2.39 -12.87 0.96
N PRO A 6 -2.84 -13.30 -0.23
CA PRO A 6 -2.51 -14.63 -0.72
C PRO A 6 -1.00 -14.87 -0.72
N GLY A 7 -0.57 -16.12 -0.60
CA GLY A 7 0.85 -16.47 -0.68
C GLY A 7 1.40 -16.36 -2.11
N TYR A 8 2.72 -16.19 -2.26
CA TYR A 8 3.35 -16.13 -3.59
C TYR A 8 3.13 -17.42 -4.41
N SER A 9 3.10 -18.57 -3.74
CA SER A 9 2.80 -19.87 -4.39
C SER A 9 1.39 -19.94 -5.02
N GLU A 10 0.45 -19.16 -4.50
CA GLU A 10 -0.93 -19.08 -5.02
C GLU A 10 -1.03 -18.15 -6.24
N ASN A 11 -0.16 -17.14 -6.31
CA ASN A 11 -0.09 -16.22 -7.44
C ASN A 11 1.37 -15.88 -7.81
N PRO A 12 2.08 -16.80 -8.50
CA PRO A 12 3.50 -16.61 -8.81
C PRO A 12 3.79 -15.57 -9.89
N GLN A 13 2.76 -14.95 -10.46
CA GLN A 13 2.91 -13.86 -11.43
C GLN A 13 2.79 -12.46 -10.78
N SER A 14 2.56 -12.39 -9.48
CA SER A 14 2.46 -11.13 -8.76
C SER A 14 3.84 -10.63 -8.32
N SER A 15 4.29 -9.50 -8.86
CA SER A 15 5.52 -8.83 -8.44
C SER A 15 5.46 -8.39 -6.97
N LEU A 16 4.28 -7.97 -6.50
CA LEU A 16 4.05 -7.58 -5.12
C LEU A 16 4.26 -8.77 -4.17
N LEU A 17 3.64 -9.92 -4.46
CA LEU A 17 3.79 -11.11 -3.63
C LEU A 17 5.22 -11.67 -3.67
N TYR A 18 5.88 -11.58 -4.83
CA TYR A 18 7.30 -11.91 -4.93
C TYR A 18 8.15 -11.02 -4.00
N MET A 19 7.90 -9.72 -3.99
CA MET A 19 8.61 -8.78 -3.11
C MET A 19 8.40 -9.14 -1.63
N ILE A 20 7.16 -9.39 -1.22
CA ILE A 20 6.83 -9.78 0.16
C ILE A 20 7.56 -11.07 0.54
N ASP A 21 7.52 -12.07 -0.33
CA ASP A 21 8.17 -13.36 -0.12
C ASP A 21 9.68 -13.20 0.09
N ARG A 22 10.35 -12.39 -0.76
CA ARG A 22 11.77 -12.08 -0.59
C ARG A 22 12.07 -11.32 0.70
N LEU A 23 11.23 -10.36 1.08
CA LEU A 23 11.39 -9.64 2.35
C LEU A 23 11.24 -10.57 3.56
N MET A 24 10.32 -11.54 3.50
CA MET A 24 10.16 -12.56 4.54
C MET A 24 11.37 -13.50 4.62
N GLU A 25 11.97 -13.88 3.48
CA GLU A 25 13.20 -14.68 3.47
C GLU A 25 14.40 -13.93 4.08
N TRP A 26 14.44 -12.61 3.95
CA TRP A 26 15.48 -11.77 4.56
C TRP A 26 15.26 -11.55 6.05
N ASP A 27 14.06 -11.84 6.55
CA ASP A 27 13.78 -11.75 7.98
C ASP A 27 14.39 -12.95 8.72
N HIS A 28 15.43 -12.68 9.48
CA HIS A 28 16.16 -13.70 10.24
C HIS A 28 15.42 -14.14 11.53
N THR A 29 14.30 -13.52 11.88
CA THR A 29 13.54 -13.87 13.10
C THR A 29 12.78 -15.17 12.97
N GLN A 30 12.49 -15.65 11.75
CA GLN A 30 11.62 -16.79 11.43
C GLN A 30 10.17 -16.61 11.90
N GLU A 31 9.77 -15.38 12.22
CA GLU A 31 8.41 -15.04 12.68
C GLU A 31 7.54 -14.45 11.56
N SER A 32 8.14 -14.26 10.36
CA SER A 32 7.41 -13.80 9.17
C SER A 32 6.48 -14.88 8.63
N ARG A 33 5.25 -14.48 8.25
CA ARG A 33 4.25 -15.41 7.74
C ARG A 33 3.15 -14.73 6.94
N TYR A 34 2.46 -15.52 6.14
CA TYR A 34 1.16 -15.16 5.59
C TYR A 34 0.07 -15.44 6.63
N LEU A 35 -0.88 -14.52 6.74
CA LEU A 35 -2.04 -14.64 7.62
C LEU A 35 -3.21 -15.28 6.86
N SER A 36 -4.06 -16.00 7.56
CA SER A 36 -5.34 -16.47 7.01
C SER A 36 -6.22 -15.27 6.65
N LEU A 37 -6.77 -15.28 5.44
CA LEU A 37 -7.71 -14.24 4.99
C LEU A 37 -9.13 -14.44 5.56
N GLU A 38 -9.39 -15.60 6.16
CA GLU A 38 -10.69 -15.98 6.72
C GLU A 38 -10.78 -15.82 8.25
N GLU A 39 -9.65 -15.54 8.90
CA GLU A 39 -9.56 -15.47 10.35
C GLU A 39 -9.29 -14.04 10.86
N CYS A 40 -9.58 -13.80 12.12
CA CYS A 40 -9.17 -12.61 12.83
C CYS A 40 -7.65 -12.58 13.03
N LEU A 41 -7.10 -11.37 13.18
CA LEU A 41 -5.68 -11.20 13.50
C LEU A 41 -5.36 -11.87 14.84
N PRO A 42 -4.34 -12.74 14.93
CA PRO A 42 -4.00 -13.47 16.16
C PRO A 42 -3.30 -12.54 17.17
N LEU A 43 -4.09 -11.65 17.82
CA LEU A 43 -3.61 -10.59 18.72
C LEU A 43 -2.75 -11.10 19.87
N GLN A 44 -3.06 -12.29 20.42
CA GLN A 44 -2.26 -12.87 21.51
C GLN A 44 -0.82 -13.17 21.05
N GLN A 45 -0.67 -13.72 19.84
CA GLN A 45 0.66 -14.00 19.27
C GLN A 45 1.39 -12.71 18.89
N LEU A 46 0.67 -11.72 18.35
CA LEU A 46 1.21 -10.41 18.02
C LEU A 46 1.76 -9.72 19.28
N ASN A 47 0.96 -9.68 20.34
CA ASN A 47 1.35 -9.08 21.63
C ASN A 47 2.53 -9.82 22.29
N LYS A 48 2.60 -11.14 22.12
CA LYS A 48 3.75 -11.92 22.59
C LYS A 48 5.04 -11.50 21.86
N LEU A 49 5.01 -11.44 20.52
CA LEU A 49 6.19 -11.01 19.74
C LEU A 49 6.67 -9.61 20.14
N VAL A 50 5.74 -8.69 20.31
CA VAL A 50 6.07 -7.33 20.78
C VAL A 50 6.66 -7.38 22.21
N GLY A 51 6.08 -8.18 23.09
CA GLY A 51 6.61 -8.39 24.46
C GLY A 51 8.00 -8.99 24.47
N ASP A 52 8.34 -9.82 23.49
CA ASP A 52 9.68 -10.41 23.28
C ASP A 52 10.66 -9.42 22.61
N GLY A 53 10.23 -8.18 22.33
CA GLY A 53 11.06 -7.10 21.79
C GLY A 53 11.09 -6.98 20.28
N HIS A 54 10.22 -7.72 19.56
CA HIS A 54 10.11 -7.63 18.10
C HIS A 54 9.30 -6.39 17.66
N ARG A 55 9.70 -5.83 16.53
CA ARG A 55 8.84 -4.93 15.75
C ARG A 55 8.12 -5.73 14.68
N VAL A 56 6.82 -5.54 14.54
CA VAL A 56 6.02 -6.29 13.58
C VAL A 56 5.47 -5.34 12.52
N MET A 57 5.65 -5.69 11.25
CA MET A 57 4.99 -5.03 10.13
C MET A 57 3.82 -5.90 9.65
N LEU A 58 2.62 -5.35 9.69
CA LEU A 58 1.44 -5.89 9.04
C LEU A 58 1.38 -5.36 7.61
N PHE A 59 1.43 -6.23 6.62
CA PHE A 59 1.43 -5.87 5.21
C PHE A 59 0.16 -6.37 4.53
N GLY A 60 -0.58 -5.50 3.82
CA GLY A 60 -1.79 -5.92 3.14
C GLY A 60 -2.41 -4.85 2.25
N ALA A 61 -3.38 -5.25 1.45
CA ALA A 61 -4.14 -4.35 0.59
C ALA A 61 -5.20 -3.58 1.39
N ALA A 62 -5.53 -2.36 0.92
CA ALA A 62 -6.49 -1.48 1.57
C ALA A 62 -7.84 -2.15 1.89
N PHE A 63 -8.43 -2.84 0.91
CA PHE A 63 -9.71 -3.51 1.10
C PHE A 63 -9.59 -4.76 1.99
N GLY A 64 -8.46 -5.47 1.94
CA GLY A 64 -8.20 -6.58 2.85
C GLY A 64 -8.18 -6.12 4.31
N TRP A 65 -7.58 -4.96 4.57
CA TRP A 65 -7.61 -4.35 5.89
C TRP A 65 -9.01 -3.94 6.34
N LEU A 66 -9.83 -3.42 5.44
CA LEU A 66 -11.23 -3.10 5.76
C LEU A 66 -12.03 -4.36 6.08
N ASP A 67 -11.84 -5.45 5.31
CA ASP A 67 -12.50 -6.74 5.57
C ASP A 67 -12.09 -7.35 6.91
N LEU A 68 -10.79 -7.25 7.25
CA LEU A 68 -10.28 -7.70 8.54
C LEU A 68 -10.91 -6.92 9.71
N ILE A 69 -10.98 -5.59 9.59
CA ILE A 69 -11.59 -4.72 10.59
C ILE A 69 -13.08 -5.07 10.77
N GLU A 70 -13.82 -5.18 9.67
CA GLU A 70 -15.25 -5.55 9.71
C GLU A 70 -15.47 -6.94 10.31
N ARG A 71 -14.54 -7.87 10.11
CA ARG A 71 -14.59 -9.20 10.74
C ARG A 71 -14.42 -9.10 12.24
N HIS A 72 -13.42 -8.38 12.72
CA HIS A 72 -13.20 -8.15 14.15
C HIS A 72 -14.41 -7.48 14.81
N GLU A 73 -15.03 -6.51 14.13
CA GLU A 73 -16.25 -5.85 14.60
C GLU A 73 -17.42 -6.85 14.73
N ARG A 74 -17.61 -7.76 13.77
CA ARG A 74 -18.67 -8.79 13.80
C ARG A 74 -18.45 -9.81 14.90
N GLU A 75 -17.19 -10.16 15.18
CA GLU A 75 -16.85 -11.16 16.19
C GLU A 75 -16.73 -10.55 17.60
N ASN A 76 -16.95 -9.24 17.75
CA ASN A 76 -16.77 -8.48 18.99
C ASN A 76 -15.36 -8.64 19.60
N GLU A 77 -14.35 -8.74 18.76
CA GLU A 77 -12.93 -8.79 19.11
C GLU A 77 -12.22 -7.50 18.67
N PRO A 78 -12.36 -6.38 19.40
CA PRO A 78 -11.84 -5.09 18.95
C PRO A 78 -10.32 -5.11 18.80
N LEU A 79 -9.84 -4.56 17.70
CA LEU A 79 -8.41 -4.38 17.46
C LEU A 79 -7.86 -3.27 18.36
N SER A 80 -6.63 -3.48 18.85
CA SER A 80 -5.83 -2.45 19.49
C SER A 80 -4.36 -2.82 19.32
N LEU A 81 -3.69 -2.14 18.41
CA LEU A 81 -2.32 -2.49 18.05
C LEU A 81 -1.30 -1.79 18.95
N PRO A 82 -0.29 -2.52 19.46
CA PRO A 82 0.87 -1.93 20.14
C PRO A 82 1.61 -0.94 19.25
N ARG A 83 2.34 0.00 19.85
CA ARG A 83 3.09 1.03 19.11
C ARG A 83 4.25 0.47 18.27
N GLU A 84 4.74 -0.70 18.60
CA GLU A 84 5.79 -1.45 17.91
C GLU A 84 5.30 -2.12 16.63
N VAL A 85 3.99 -2.09 16.38
CA VAL A 85 3.38 -2.63 15.16
C VAL A 85 3.19 -1.49 14.16
N SER A 86 3.71 -1.66 12.96
CA SER A 86 3.42 -0.79 11.82
C SER A 86 2.50 -1.49 10.83
N ILE A 87 1.65 -0.74 10.17
CA ILE A 87 0.74 -1.23 9.13
C ILE A 87 1.22 -0.65 7.80
N MET A 88 1.47 -1.51 6.83
CA MET A 88 1.76 -1.13 5.46
C MET A 88 0.54 -1.44 4.59
N GLU A 89 -0.12 -0.40 4.12
CA GLU A 89 -1.20 -0.50 3.14
C GLU A 89 -0.62 -0.35 1.75
N THR A 90 -0.95 -1.26 0.86
CA THR A 90 -0.52 -1.25 -0.53
C THR A 90 -1.71 -1.32 -1.48
N GLY A 91 -1.58 -0.68 -2.63
CA GLY A 91 -2.55 -0.67 -3.70
C GLY A 91 -3.71 0.30 -3.50
N GLY A 92 -4.16 0.86 -4.61
CA GLY A 92 -5.33 1.73 -4.65
C GLY A 92 -6.63 0.95 -4.47
N MET A 93 -7.67 1.63 -4.03
CA MET A 93 -9.04 1.11 -4.03
C MET A 93 -9.48 0.87 -5.48
N LYS A 94 -9.19 -0.30 -6.01
CA LYS A 94 -9.69 -0.74 -7.32
C LYS A 94 -11.04 -1.44 -7.13
N THR A 95 -12.08 -0.66 -7.24
CA THR A 95 -13.32 -0.82 -7.97
C THR A 95 -14.32 -1.82 -7.55
N PHE A 96 -14.88 -2.41 -6.90
CA PHE A 96 -16.24 -2.99 -6.78
C PHE A 96 -16.98 -2.57 -5.50
N ARG A 97 -16.30 -1.97 -4.57
CA ARG A 97 -16.87 -1.39 -3.36
C ARG A 97 -16.83 0.14 -3.46
N ARG A 98 -17.73 0.82 -2.77
CA ARG A 98 -17.88 2.29 -2.76
C ARG A 98 -16.54 3.01 -2.89
N ALA A 99 -16.45 3.96 -3.80
CA ALA A 99 -15.33 4.90 -3.87
C ALA A 99 -15.16 5.58 -2.51
N ILE A 100 -14.12 5.22 -1.79
CA ILE A 100 -13.72 5.87 -0.54
C ILE A 100 -12.54 6.79 -0.85
N SER A 101 -12.54 7.99 -0.30
CA SER A 101 -11.40 8.89 -0.46
C SER A 101 -10.18 8.35 0.30
N ARG A 102 -8.97 8.78 -0.13
CA ARG A 102 -7.74 8.39 0.59
C ARG A 102 -7.74 8.86 2.06
N VAL A 103 -8.34 10.02 2.32
CA VAL A 103 -8.48 10.56 3.68
C VAL A 103 -9.40 9.67 4.50
N ASP A 104 -10.60 9.38 3.98
CA ASP A 104 -11.57 8.54 4.70
C ASP A 104 -11.04 7.12 4.93
N LEU A 105 -10.33 6.55 3.95
CA LEU A 105 -9.66 5.26 4.09
C LEU A 105 -8.63 5.30 5.23
N PHE A 106 -7.75 6.30 5.23
CA PHE A 106 -6.74 6.47 6.27
C PHE A 106 -7.38 6.56 7.66
N GLU A 107 -8.40 7.41 7.81
CA GLU A 107 -9.13 7.56 9.07
C GLU A 107 -9.81 6.25 9.50
N ARG A 108 -10.46 5.55 8.56
CA ARG A 108 -11.13 4.28 8.85
C ARG A 108 -10.13 3.19 9.29
N LEU A 109 -8.95 3.13 8.68
CA LEU A 109 -7.90 2.19 9.08
C LEU A 109 -7.33 2.54 10.46
N VAL A 110 -6.99 3.80 10.71
CA VAL A 110 -6.49 4.26 12.03
C VAL A 110 -7.49 3.95 13.14
N GLN A 111 -8.77 4.24 12.92
CA GLN A 111 -9.85 3.96 13.88
C GLN A 111 -10.07 2.45 14.05
N GLY A 112 -10.14 1.71 12.95
CA GLY A 112 -10.43 0.28 12.96
C GLY A 112 -9.34 -0.55 13.64
N PHE A 113 -8.09 -0.20 13.42
CA PHE A 113 -6.95 -0.82 14.10
C PHE A 113 -6.72 -0.27 15.52
N ASN A 114 -7.41 0.82 15.89
CA ASN A 114 -7.18 1.54 17.13
C ASN A 114 -5.67 1.77 17.37
N CYS A 115 -5.02 2.38 16.39
CA CYS A 115 -3.58 2.64 16.36
C CYS A 115 -3.28 4.14 16.22
N ALA A 116 -2.03 4.54 16.46
CA ALA A 116 -1.61 5.90 16.18
C ALA A 116 -1.46 6.12 14.66
N PRO A 117 -1.78 7.33 14.13
CA PRO A 117 -1.65 7.63 12.70
C PRO A 117 -0.25 7.35 12.13
N GLU A 118 0.79 7.50 12.95
CA GLU A 118 2.19 7.27 12.58
C GLU A 118 2.54 5.79 12.38
N GLN A 119 1.66 4.87 12.79
CA GLN A 119 1.82 3.43 12.57
C GLN A 119 1.31 2.99 11.19
N LEU A 120 0.48 3.82 10.54
CA LEU A 120 -0.08 3.51 9.22
C LEU A 120 0.75 4.15 8.11
N HIS A 121 1.27 3.30 7.25
CA HIS A 121 2.07 3.65 6.08
C HIS A 121 1.38 3.18 4.81
N THR A 122 1.64 3.88 3.71
CA THR A 122 1.18 3.50 2.37
C THR A 122 2.38 3.25 1.48
N GLU A 123 2.29 2.22 0.68
CA GLU A 123 3.20 1.94 -0.44
C GLU A 123 2.51 2.35 -1.74
N TYR A 124 3.28 2.98 -2.64
CA TYR A 124 2.89 3.25 -4.01
C TYR A 124 3.91 2.67 -4.97
N GLY A 125 3.45 1.73 -5.77
CA GLY A 125 4.22 1.09 -6.81
C GLY A 125 3.31 0.50 -7.88
N MET A 126 3.92 -0.06 -8.90
CA MET A 126 3.23 -0.76 -9.98
C MET A 126 4.18 -1.77 -10.63
N THR A 127 3.63 -2.76 -11.32
CA THR A 127 4.41 -3.83 -11.97
C THR A 127 5.43 -3.27 -12.98
N GLU A 128 5.12 -2.12 -13.57
CA GLU A 128 5.95 -1.43 -14.53
C GLU A 128 7.18 -0.74 -13.91
N CYS A 129 7.20 -0.54 -12.60
CA CYS A 129 8.32 0.06 -11.86
C CYS A 129 9.18 -1.00 -11.18
N LEU A 130 10.48 -0.69 -10.97
CA LEU A 130 11.36 -1.42 -10.08
C LEU A 130 11.58 -0.70 -8.73
N SER A 131 10.99 0.47 -8.57
CA SER A 131 11.05 1.28 -7.36
C SER A 131 9.66 1.53 -6.81
N GLN A 132 9.56 1.76 -5.50
CA GLN A 132 8.34 2.13 -4.80
C GLN A 132 8.54 3.44 -4.04
N ALA A 133 7.45 4.18 -3.84
CA ALA A 133 7.39 5.30 -2.93
C ALA A 133 6.57 4.93 -1.67
N TYR A 134 6.95 5.52 -0.54
CA TYR A 134 6.35 5.22 0.74
C TYR A 134 5.94 6.48 1.48
N THR A 135 4.87 6.41 2.28
CA THR A 135 4.54 7.54 3.16
C THR A 135 5.52 7.65 4.31
N SER A 136 6.01 8.87 4.54
CA SER A 136 6.81 9.21 5.73
C SER A 136 5.97 9.85 6.81
N LYS A 137 4.96 10.64 6.43
CA LYS A 137 4.00 11.28 7.34
C LYS A 137 2.65 11.46 6.66
N GLY A 138 1.61 10.90 7.28
CA GLY A 138 0.24 11.03 6.81
C GLY A 138 0.07 10.45 5.40
N LEU A 139 -0.44 11.22 4.44
CA LEU A 139 -0.73 10.78 3.08
C LEU A 139 0.33 11.18 2.04
N TRP A 140 1.42 11.84 2.46
CA TRP A 140 2.48 12.25 1.58
C TRP A 140 3.49 11.14 1.34
N LEU A 141 3.67 10.78 0.08
CA LEU A 141 4.60 9.75 -0.40
C LEU A 141 5.96 10.39 -0.73
N GLU A 142 7.02 9.72 -0.37
CA GLU A 142 8.40 10.05 -0.73
C GLU A 142 8.97 8.96 -1.63
N SER A 143 9.56 9.36 -2.73
CA SER A 143 10.28 8.46 -3.64
C SER A 143 11.75 8.37 -3.27
N PRO A 144 12.44 7.24 -3.56
CA PRO A 144 13.88 7.16 -3.40
C PRO A 144 14.61 8.08 -4.39
N ASP A 145 15.88 8.39 -4.12
CA ASP A 145 16.69 9.36 -4.89
C ASP A 145 16.81 9.03 -6.39
N TRP A 146 16.69 7.77 -6.75
CA TRP A 146 16.74 7.29 -8.14
C TRP A 146 15.36 7.22 -8.83
N MET A 147 14.30 7.58 -8.13
CA MET A 147 12.94 7.67 -8.68
C MET A 147 12.44 9.10 -8.54
N LYS A 148 12.02 9.71 -9.64
CA LYS A 148 11.44 11.05 -9.63
C LYS A 148 9.99 11.01 -10.07
N ILE A 149 9.15 11.66 -9.30
CA ILE A 149 7.75 11.92 -9.65
C ILE A 149 7.65 13.31 -10.28
N VAL A 150 6.83 13.43 -11.31
CA VAL A 150 6.42 14.68 -11.91
C VAL A 150 4.90 14.68 -12.06
N VAL A 151 4.29 15.84 -11.86
CA VAL A 151 2.85 16.02 -12.12
C VAL A 151 2.71 16.87 -13.37
N VAL A 152 2.03 16.35 -14.38
CA VAL A 152 1.90 16.99 -15.69
C VAL A 152 0.45 17.29 -16.01
N ASP A 153 0.26 18.24 -16.93
CA ASP A 153 -1.04 18.57 -17.49
C ASP A 153 -1.55 17.38 -18.32
N PRO A 154 -2.74 16.80 -18.01
CA PRO A 154 -3.24 15.62 -18.71
C PRO A 154 -3.52 15.87 -20.20
N ASP A 155 -3.85 17.11 -20.60
CA ASP A 155 -4.10 17.49 -21.98
C ASP A 155 -2.79 17.88 -22.72
N GLN A 156 -1.74 18.23 -21.97
CA GLN A 156 -0.43 18.61 -22.46
C GLN A 156 0.68 17.92 -21.65
N PRO A 157 0.95 16.62 -21.84
CA PRO A 157 1.86 15.85 -20.98
C PRO A 157 3.33 16.32 -20.97
N ASN A 158 3.72 17.18 -21.89
CA ASN A 158 5.03 17.84 -21.91
C ASN A 158 5.11 19.07 -20.99
N LYS A 159 3.99 19.47 -20.37
CA LYS A 159 3.92 20.59 -19.44
C LYS A 159 3.88 20.08 -18.01
N VAL A 160 4.97 20.26 -17.29
CA VAL A 160 5.02 20.01 -15.85
C VAL A 160 4.26 21.11 -15.12
N LEU A 161 3.42 20.69 -14.17
CA LEU A 161 2.61 21.60 -13.35
C LEU A 161 3.41 22.11 -12.15
N GLU A 162 2.97 23.24 -11.62
CA GLU A 162 3.54 23.80 -10.40
C GLU A 162 3.11 23.02 -9.15
N SER A 163 3.92 23.13 -8.10
CA SER A 163 3.61 22.54 -6.80
C SER A 163 2.21 22.93 -6.31
N GLY A 164 1.44 21.96 -5.85
CA GLY A 164 0.07 22.11 -5.38
C GLY A 164 -0.99 22.03 -6.48
N GLN A 165 -0.60 21.97 -7.75
CA GLN A 165 -1.54 21.75 -8.85
C GLN A 165 -1.79 20.24 -9.05
N GLU A 166 -3.05 19.89 -9.27
CA GLU A 166 -3.46 18.54 -9.58
C GLU A 166 -3.23 18.23 -11.06
N GLY A 167 -2.68 17.06 -11.36
CA GLY A 167 -2.42 16.59 -12.71
C GLY A 167 -2.17 15.09 -12.78
N GLN A 168 -1.67 14.64 -13.91
CA GLN A 168 -1.33 13.26 -14.18
C GLN A 168 0.07 12.96 -13.64
N ILE A 169 0.22 11.82 -12.94
CA ILE A 169 1.51 11.40 -12.40
C ILE A 169 2.37 10.80 -13.52
N GLY A 170 3.54 11.37 -13.71
CA GLY A 170 4.63 10.80 -14.49
C GLY A 170 5.74 10.29 -13.55
N ILE A 171 6.37 9.19 -13.93
CA ILE A 171 7.43 8.53 -13.15
C ILE A 171 8.70 8.44 -14.00
N VAL A 172 9.82 8.83 -13.41
CA VAL A 172 11.16 8.52 -13.92
C VAL A 172 11.80 7.56 -12.91
N ASP A 173 12.00 6.32 -13.30
CA ASP A 173 12.57 5.26 -12.45
C ASP A 173 13.91 4.80 -13.03
N LEU A 174 15.02 5.28 -12.46
CA LEU A 174 16.36 4.97 -12.96
C LEU A 174 16.82 3.54 -12.56
N ALA A 175 16.14 2.87 -11.63
CA ALA A 175 16.35 1.45 -11.41
C ALA A 175 15.85 0.60 -12.59
N ASN A 176 14.95 1.15 -13.41
CA ASN A 176 14.27 0.48 -14.52
C ASN A 176 14.88 0.78 -15.91
N ILE A 177 16.20 0.99 -15.97
CA ILE A 177 16.89 1.40 -17.20
C ILE A 177 16.88 0.34 -18.31
N TYR A 178 16.72 -0.93 -17.97
CA TYR A 178 16.71 -2.05 -18.94
C TYR A 178 15.32 -2.37 -19.48
N SER A 179 14.28 -1.68 -19.02
CA SER A 179 12.91 -1.87 -19.45
C SER A 179 12.29 -0.50 -19.84
N CYS A 180 11.64 0.18 -18.90
CA CYS A 180 10.97 1.46 -19.15
C CYS A 180 11.23 2.44 -18.02
N SER A 181 12.21 3.35 -18.21
CA SER A 181 12.57 4.34 -17.18
C SER A 181 11.58 5.50 -17.08
N PHE A 182 10.77 5.75 -18.11
CA PHE A 182 9.87 6.91 -18.19
C PHE A 182 8.45 6.43 -18.43
N MET A 183 7.56 6.74 -17.51
CA MET A 183 6.17 6.30 -17.57
C MET A 183 5.23 7.48 -17.30
N LEU A 184 4.16 7.55 -18.06
CA LEU A 184 3.01 8.36 -17.76
C LEU A 184 1.89 7.43 -17.28
N THR A 185 1.50 7.58 -16.01
CA THR A 185 0.53 6.68 -15.39
C THR A 185 -0.90 7.12 -15.67
N GLY A 186 -1.88 6.28 -15.36
CA GLY A 186 -3.30 6.68 -15.30
C GLY A 186 -3.68 7.33 -13.97
N ASP A 187 -2.73 7.56 -13.07
CA ASP A 187 -3.01 8.07 -11.74
C ASP A 187 -2.99 9.61 -11.72
N ARG A 188 -3.90 10.14 -10.92
CA ARG A 188 -4.06 11.56 -10.65
C ARG A 188 -3.35 11.90 -9.35
N GLY A 189 -2.63 13.00 -9.30
CA GLY A 189 -1.89 13.36 -8.11
C GLY A 189 -1.55 14.84 -8.01
N VAL A 190 -0.92 15.16 -6.90
CA VAL A 190 -0.40 16.50 -6.58
C VAL A 190 0.99 16.33 -5.96
N GLN A 191 1.89 17.29 -6.23
CA GLN A 191 3.24 17.31 -5.67
C GLN A 191 3.45 18.58 -4.85
N ASP A 192 4.14 18.48 -3.71
CA ASP A 192 4.53 19.64 -2.91
C ASP A 192 5.90 20.22 -3.34
N LYS A 193 6.33 21.26 -2.65
CA LYS A 193 7.61 21.94 -2.94
C LYS A 193 8.83 21.11 -2.57
N GLU A 194 8.67 20.17 -1.67
CA GLU A 194 9.71 19.25 -1.21
C GLU A 194 9.84 18.00 -2.12
N GLY A 195 8.99 17.89 -3.14
CA GLY A 195 8.98 16.77 -4.09
C GLY A 195 8.17 15.56 -3.61
N ARG A 196 7.53 15.63 -2.43
CA ARG A 196 6.59 14.61 -1.98
C ARG A 196 5.29 14.71 -2.77
N PHE A 197 4.56 13.61 -2.89
CA PHE A 197 3.34 13.59 -3.69
C PHE A 197 2.20 12.83 -3.00
N GLN A 198 0.99 13.07 -3.48
CA GLN A 198 -0.19 12.31 -3.10
C GLN A 198 -0.87 11.77 -4.35
N VAL A 199 -1.37 10.54 -4.25
CA VAL A 199 -2.21 9.92 -5.26
C VAL A 199 -3.67 10.21 -4.92
N LEU A 200 -4.37 10.91 -5.81
CA LEU A 200 -5.75 11.34 -5.62
C LEU A 200 -6.78 10.41 -6.27
N GLY A 201 -6.32 9.39 -6.99
CA GLY A 201 -7.14 8.42 -7.71
C GLY A 201 -6.70 8.26 -9.17
N ARG A 202 -7.62 7.86 -10.04
CA ARG A 202 -7.36 7.68 -11.48
C ARG A 202 -8.19 8.64 -12.32
N TRP A 203 -7.66 8.97 -13.51
CA TRP A 203 -8.37 9.80 -14.48
C TRP A 203 -9.51 9.02 -15.13
N GLU A 204 -9.30 7.73 -15.42
CA GLU A 204 -10.33 6.86 -15.94
C GLU A 204 -10.41 5.55 -15.16
N PRO A 205 -11.60 4.96 -14.99
CA PRO A 205 -11.74 3.60 -14.50
C PRO A 205 -11.26 2.64 -15.60
N THR A 206 -9.95 2.57 -15.82
CA THR A 206 -9.37 1.60 -16.74
C THR A 206 -9.41 0.22 -16.13
N SER A 207 -9.98 -0.69 -16.87
CA SER A 207 -10.01 -2.15 -16.73
C SER A 207 -9.20 -2.74 -15.56
N LEU A 208 -9.87 -3.57 -14.78
CA LEU A 208 -9.37 -4.46 -13.73
C LEU A 208 -7.93 -4.94 -13.93
N ARG A 209 -6.94 -4.14 -13.56
CA ARG A 209 -5.53 -4.51 -13.58
C ARG A 209 -4.89 -4.14 -12.25
N GLY A 210 -4.48 -5.15 -11.51
CA GLY A 210 -3.72 -4.99 -10.26
C GLY A 210 -3.46 -6.34 -9.61
N CYS A 211 -2.33 -6.44 -8.93
CA CYS A 211 -1.90 -7.65 -8.23
C CYS A 211 -2.88 -8.13 -7.14
N ASN A 212 -3.81 -7.26 -6.74
CA ASN A 212 -4.80 -7.54 -5.69
C ASN A 212 -6.11 -8.15 -6.22
N PHE A 213 -6.22 -8.43 -7.53
CA PHE A 213 -7.46 -8.91 -8.16
C PHE A 213 -7.95 -10.26 -7.63
N LEU A 214 -7.06 -11.12 -7.17
CA LEU A 214 -7.42 -12.44 -6.67
C LEU A 214 -8.14 -12.43 -5.31
N MET A 215 -8.05 -11.32 -4.55
CA MET A 215 -8.79 -11.20 -3.28
C MET A 215 -10.29 -10.96 -3.48
N GLU A 216 -10.74 -10.70 -4.72
CA GLU A 216 -12.13 -10.35 -5.05
C GLU A 216 -12.95 -11.50 -5.66
N GLN A 217 -12.33 -12.66 -5.98
CA GLN A 217 -13.03 -13.74 -6.70
C GLN A 217 -13.80 -14.73 -5.82
N ASP A 218 -13.59 -14.71 -4.48
CA ASP A 218 -14.20 -15.65 -3.53
C ASP A 218 -15.27 -15.03 -2.63
N GLY A 219 -15.91 -13.94 -3.06
CA GLY A 219 -16.95 -13.23 -2.32
C GLY A 219 -18.33 -13.30 -2.98
#